data_4bb23ad2ec3937a5d31e17b727df07e8
#
_entry.id   4bb23ad2ec3937a5d31e17b727df07e8
#
_cell.length_a   1.000
_cell.length_b   1.000
_cell.length_c   1.000
_cell.angle_alpha   90.00
_cell.angle_beta   90.00
_cell.angle_gamma   90.00
#
_symmetry.space_group_name_H-M   'P 1'
#
loop_
_entity.id
_entity.type
_entity.pdbx_description
1 polymer ?
#
loop_
_entity_poly.entity_id
_entity_poly.type
_entity_poly.pdbx_seq_one_letter_code
_entity_poly.pdbx_strand_id
1 'polypeptide(L)'
;MTKRLPYTLLFIVIAMWVMMGVLRPFLLETAQLTPFLTTRVFAQEMMARHTWGWLLYAASFLQSCMALPWLGASLLTIVLVAIAYATRWALRLPDSCFGLCWVAPFLLLSRFTRMGYLIYTSKEVAVAFAWPLAALLLLLVLGLAVKGLRALRRGPAADGHKLKGLDLMLLGLSFIAFAGSAYRMWEQTYKDTNFLNALQMKQAIERDDWDEVLRLARDNRQEPTRLQVCFTRLALYKTGQMGDRLFAHPDGSAAYNTLEQNQWLRLMGAQLLYYHLGKTGFAYRWAMEDMVEYGERPMYLRTMHRVALLNGEEALARKYEQALSHTLFYEQDTNILEQEATAIRPLLNYSDQLDGDNGLIEFYLLQSFALTEGGSRQMVELSLMCSLITKHLEGFWPRFMALLPGWQGHIPTHYQETALMVAQLQGGVDTSQLPIDNEVRQRFERLVEASAQLGDSGSNAYTLRAEYGNTYWYYYFFVEGLKTT
;
A
#
# COMPACT_ATOMS: atom_id res chain seq x y z
N MET A 1 23.95 14.51 34.64
CA MET A 1 23.71 14.77 33.20
C MET A 1 24.39 13.78 32.29
N THR A 2 25.61 13.36 32.57
CA THR A 2 26.44 12.49 31.70
C THR A 2 25.85 11.11 31.37
N LYS A 3 25.06 10.47 32.28
CA LYS A 3 24.48 9.12 32.05
C LYS A 3 23.20 9.10 31.21
N ARG A 4 22.55 10.24 30.97
CA ARG A 4 21.29 10.31 30.22
C ARG A 4 21.51 10.54 28.72
N LEU A 5 22.51 11.32 28.38
CA LEU A 5 22.80 11.73 27.03
C LEU A 5 22.98 10.54 26.06
N PRO A 6 23.74 9.47 26.40
CA PRO A 6 23.92 8.34 25.49
C PRO A 6 22.61 7.63 25.12
N TYR A 7 21.73 7.37 26.11
CA TYR A 7 20.41 6.76 25.82
C TYR A 7 19.56 7.64 24.90
N THR A 8 19.55 8.95 25.17
CA THR A 8 18.77 9.91 24.37
C THR A 8 19.28 9.96 22.93
N LEU A 9 20.58 10.09 22.72
CA LEU A 9 21.18 10.12 21.38
C LEU A 9 20.96 8.80 20.65
N LEU A 10 21.16 7.68 21.31
CA LEU A 10 20.96 6.35 20.72
C LEU A 10 19.50 6.14 20.32
N PHE A 11 18.52 6.54 21.16
CA PHE A 11 17.11 6.48 20.81
C PHE A 11 16.77 7.36 19.59
N ILE A 12 17.25 8.60 19.54
CA ILE A 12 17.03 9.51 18.42
C ILE A 12 17.56 8.87 17.12
N VAL A 13 18.78 8.34 17.14
CA VAL A 13 19.38 7.69 15.98
C VAL A 13 18.54 6.49 15.53
N ILE A 14 18.15 5.61 16.45
CA ILE A 14 17.35 4.42 16.14
C ILE A 14 15.98 4.83 15.59
N ALA A 15 15.27 5.75 16.26
CA ALA A 15 13.95 6.20 15.86
C ALA A 15 13.97 6.88 14.47
N MET A 16 14.90 7.78 14.24
CA MET A 16 15.04 8.45 12.95
C MET A 16 15.45 7.47 11.84
N TRP A 17 16.37 6.55 12.14
CA TRP A 17 16.78 5.54 11.17
C TRP A 17 15.61 4.62 10.76
N VAL A 18 14.80 4.16 11.73
CA VAL A 18 13.61 3.34 11.45
C VAL A 18 12.59 4.13 10.66
N MET A 19 12.25 5.35 11.07
CA MET A 19 11.21 6.14 10.43
C MET A 19 11.62 6.64 9.03
N MET A 20 12.85 7.10 8.85
CA MET A 20 13.30 7.67 7.57
C MET A 20 13.90 6.63 6.63
N GLY A 21 14.58 5.60 7.17
CA GLY A 21 15.23 4.56 6.37
C GLY A 21 14.27 3.46 5.93
N VAL A 22 13.29 3.09 6.77
CA VAL A 22 12.41 1.95 6.50
C VAL A 22 10.95 2.38 6.31
N LEU A 23 10.43 3.20 7.21
CA LEU A 23 9.00 3.54 7.27
C LEU A 23 8.64 4.82 6.52
N ARG A 24 9.53 5.41 5.74
CA ARG A 24 9.21 6.63 4.99
C ARG A 24 7.96 6.51 4.12
N PRO A 25 7.72 5.41 3.36
CA PRO A 25 6.48 5.22 2.62
C PRO A 25 5.25 5.18 3.53
N PHE A 26 5.39 4.55 4.70
CA PHE A 26 4.33 4.45 5.70
C PHE A 26 3.98 5.80 6.33
N LEU A 27 4.97 6.67 6.58
CA LEU A 27 4.71 8.03 7.07
C LEU A 27 3.91 8.85 6.06
N LEU A 28 4.31 8.83 4.79
CA LEU A 28 3.60 9.50 3.71
C LEU A 28 2.16 9.02 3.61
N GLU A 29 1.94 7.71 3.63
CA GLU A 29 0.61 7.11 3.56
C GLU A 29 -0.24 7.49 4.78
N THR A 30 0.34 7.46 5.97
CA THR A 30 -0.34 7.87 7.20
C THR A 30 -0.81 9.33 7.13
N ALA A 31 -0.03 10.22 6.54
CA ALA A 31 -0.44 11.61 6.35
C ALA A 31 -1.62 11.76 5.39
N GLN A 32 -1.60 11.04 4.25
CA GLN A 32 -2.71 11.03 3.28
C GLN A 32 -4.02 10.47 3.86
N LEU A 33 -3.89 9.54 4.81
CA LEU A 33 -5.03 8.92 5.50
C LEU A 33 -5.48 9.69 6.75
N THR A 34 -4.83 10.81 7.09
CA THR A 34 -5.20 11.61 8.26
C THR A 34 -6.28 12.63 7.89
N PRO A 35 -7.50 12.54 8.45
CA PRO A 35 -8.51 13.57 8.28
C PRO A 35 -8.11 14.81 9.09
N PHE A 36 -7.67 15.86 8.41
CA PHE A 36 -7.36 17.14 9.02
C PHE A 36 -7.63 18.29 8.04
N LEU A 37 -8.52 19.19 8.46
CA LEU A 37 -8.83 20.42 7.75
C LEU A 37 -8.61 21.63 8.68
N THR A 38 -8.13 22.72 8.10
CA THR A 38 -7.86 23.98 8.82
C THR A 38 -9.13 24.80 9.09
N THR A 39 -10.31 24.27 8.77
CA THR A 39 -11.59 24.96 8.92
C THR A 39 -12.08 24.98 10.38
N ARG A 40 -12.78 26.06 10.75
CA ARG A 40 -13.43 26.16 12.09
C ARG A 40 -14.49 25.07 12.28
N VAL A 41 -15.20 24.72 11.21
CA VAL A 41 -16.24 23.67 11.25
C VAL A 41 -15.63 22.33 11.63
N PHE A 42 -14.55 21.93 10.98
CA PHE A 42 -13.85 20.69 11.29
C PHE A 42 -13.36 20.65 12.75
N ALA A 43 -12.76 21.76 13.25
CA ALA A 43 -12.32 21.85 14.63
C ALA A 43 -13.49 21.72 15.63
N GLN A 44 -14.62 22.38 15.35
CA GLN A 44 -15.82 22.31 16.19
C GLN A 44 -16.43 20.90 16.19
N GLU A 45 -16.52 20.25 15.03
CA GLU A 45 -17.02 18.87 14.92
C GLU A 45 -16.14 17.88 15.66
N MET A 46 -14.82 18.00 15.53
CA MET A 46 -13.87 17.14 16.26
C MET A 46 -14.05 17.28 17.77
N MET A 47 -14.22 18.52 18.26
CA MET A 47 -14.44 18.78 19.68
C MET A 47 -15.82 18.30 20.16
N ALA A 48 -16.85 18.35 19.32
CA ALA A 48 -18.20 17.91 19.69
C ALA A 48 -18.36 16.38 19.68
N ARG A 49 -17.73 15.71 18.72
CA ARG A 49 -17.86 14.25 18.54
C ARG A 49 -17.02 13.42 19.53
N HIS A 50 -15.95 13.98 20.09
CA HIS A 50 -15.00 13.24 20.91
C HIS A 50 -14.76 13.90 22.26
N THR A 51 -14.80 13.13 23.34
CA THR A 51 -14.53 13.60 24.72
C THR A 51 -13.14 14.26 24.84
N TRP A 52 -12.16 13.84 24.04
CA TRP A 52 -10.80 14.39 23.97
C TRP A 52 -10.54 15.11 22.64
N GLY A 53 -11.56 15.77 22.07
CA GLY A 53 -11.51 16.36 20.71
C GLY A 53 -10.34 17.31 20.49
N TRP A 54 -9.99 18.14 21.49
CA TRP A 54 -8.82 19.03 21.41
C TRP A 54 -7.48 18.27 21.28
N LEU A 55 -7.34 17.13 21.98
CA LEU A 55 -6.15 16.28 21.89
C LEU A 55 -6.07 15.61 20.52
N LEU A 56 -7.20 15.11 20.03
CA LEU A 56 -7.29 14.48 18.73
C LEU A 56 -7.03 15.48 17.60
N TYR A 57 -7.54 16.72 17.72
CA TYR A 57 -7.26 17.79 16.77
C TYR A 57 -5.76 18.10 16.70
N ALA A 58 -5.11 18.28 17.87
CA ALA A 58 -3.67 18.49 17.94
C ALA A 58 -2.87 17.30 17.37
N ALA A 59 -3.32 16.07 17.67
CA ALA A 59 -2.69 14.86 17.14
C ALA A 59 -2.82 14.74 15.62
N SER A 60 -4.00 15.08 15.05
CA SER A 60 -4.24 15.09 13.60
C SER A 60 -3.38 16.13 12.91
N PHE A 61 -3.24 17.32 13.49
CA PHE A 61 -2.34 18.36 12.97
C PHE A 61 -0.89 17.85 12.90
N LEU A 62 -0.38 17.29 14.01
CA LEU A 62 1.00 16.75 14.04
C LEU A 62 1.18 15.56 13.09
N GLN A 63 0.16 14.71 12.94
CA GLN A 63 0.23 13.56 12.04
C GLN A 63 0.21 13.99 10.58
N SER A 64 -0.53 15.03 10.23
CA SER A 64 -0.50 15.60 8.87
C SER A 64 0.90 16.11 8.49
N CYS A 65 1.73 16.52 9.47
CA CYS A 65 3.13 16.88 9.22
C CYS A 65 4.00 15.71 8.71
N MET A 66 3.50 14.47 8.77
CA MET A 66 4.17 13.30 8.16
C MET A 66 4.17 13.36 6.61
N ALA A 67 3.39 14.23 6.00
CA ALA A 67 3.50 14.57 4.57
C ALA A 67 4.92 15.06 4.20
N LEU A 68 5.61 15.66 5.17
CA LEU A 68 7.05 15.92 5.13
C LEU A 68 7.73 14.92 6.08
N PRO A 69 8.20 13.75 5.61
CA PRO A 69 8.61 12.63 6.48
C PRO A 69 9.63 13.01 7.54
N TRP A 70 10.61 13.86 7.20
CA TRP A 70 11.62 14.35 8.14
C TRP A 70 11.01 15.19 9.27
N LEU A 71 9.99 16.02 8.97
CA LEU A 71 9.30 16.85 9.95
C LEU A 71 8.44 15.97 10.89
N GLY A 72 7.60 15.10 10.31
CA GLY A 72 6.76 14.19 11.10
C GLY A 72 7.57 13.25 11.98
N ALA A 73 8.65 12.64 11.44
CA ALA A 73 9.56 11.80 12.19
C ALA A 73 10.24 12.57 13.36
N SER A 74 10.69 13.80 13.10
CA SER A 74 11.30 14.64 14.14
C SER A 74 10.34 15.00 15.24
N LEU A 75 9.10 15.42 14.88
CA LEU A 75 8.06 15.76 15.85
C LEU A 75 7.68 14.57 16.72
N LEU A 76 7.48 13.38 16.11
CA LEU A 76 7.19 12.16 16.87
C LEU A 76 8.36 11.79 17.79
N THR A 77 9.59 11.88 17.31
CA THR A 77 10.80 11.63 18.13
C THR A 77 10.88 12.58 19.32
N ILE A 78 10.60 13.88 19.13
CA ILE A 78 10.58 14.88 20.21
C ILE A 78 9.54 14.51 21.28
N VAL A 79 8.33 14.14 20.87
CA VAL A 79 7.27 13.73 21.81
C VAL A 79 7.68 12.47 22.58
N LEU A 80 8.27 11.47 21.92
CA LEU A 80 8.74 10.24 22.56
C LEU A 80 9.89 10.50 23.54
N VAL A 81 10.83 11.38 23.18
CA VAL A 81 11.90 11.84 24.11
C VAL A 81 11.30 12.54 25.31
N ALA A 82 10.33 13.44 25.09
CA ALA A 82 9.63 14.13 26.19
C ALA A 82 8.94 13.14 27.17
N ILE A 83 8.35 12.06 26.65
CA ILE A 83 7.76 10.98 27.46
C ILE A 83 8.83 10.32 28.37
N ALA A 84 10.03 9.98 27.84
CA ALA A 84 11.08 9.40 28.65
C ALA A 84 11.52 10.30 29.82
N TYR A 85 11.67 11.60 29.55
CA TYR A 85 12.00 12.58 30.58
C TYR A 85 10.86 12.84 31.55
N ALA A 86 9.61 12.89 31.07
CA ALA A 86 8.42 13.03 31.91
C ALA A 86 8.23 11.80 32.83
N THR A 87 8.45 10.57 32.31
CA THR A 87 8.41 9.35 33.10
C THR A 87 9.39 9.41 34.27
N ARG A 88 10.64 9.79 33.99
CA ARG A 88 11.65 9.96 35.03
C ARG A 88 11.25 11.00 36.06
N TRP A 89 10.72 12.14 35.61
CA TRP A 89 10.30 13.23 36.48
C TRP A 89 9.10 12.84 37.35
N ALA A 90 8.07 12.24 36.75
CA ALA A 90 6.85 11.84 37.47
C ALA A 90 7.11 10.73 38.50
N LEU A 91 7.88 9.71 38.12
CA LEU A 91 8.22 8.57 38.98
C LEU A 91 9.47 8.82 39.82
N ARG A 92 10.17 9.95 39.63
CA ARG A 92 11.40 10.34 40.36
C ARG A 92 12.49 9.27 40.34
N LEU A 93 12.67 8.61 39.20
CA LEU A 93 13.65 7.55 39.05
C LEU A 93 15.09 8.11 39.13
N PRO A 94 16.02 7.39 39.75
CA PRO A 94 17.43 7.74 39.73
C PRO A 94 18.01 7.64 38.32
N ASP A 95 19.15 8.29 38.09
CA ASP A 95 19.80 8.29 36.77
C ASP A 95 20.26 6.88 36.31
N SER A 96 20.50 5.97 37.24
CA SER A 96 20.75 4.56 36.97
C SER A 96 19.58 3.81 36.35
N CYS A 97 18.35 4.27 36.58
CA CYS A 97 17.12 3.69 36.00
C CYS A 97 16.67 4.39 34.70
N PHE A 98 17.45 5.33 34.15
CA PHE A 98 16.98 6.12 33.01
C PHE A 98 16.71 5.30 31.75
N GLY A 99 17.42 4.18 31.54
CA GLY A 99 17.13 3.24 30.45
C GLY A 99 15.73 2.64 30.50
N LEU A 100 15.15 2.44 31.70
CA LEU A 100 13.78 1.95 31.86
C LEU A 100 12.73 2.96 31.36
N CYS A 101 13.05 4.27 31.42
CA CYS A 101 12.14 5.31 30.92
C CYS A 101 11.90 5.25 29.41
N TRP A 102 12.74 4.54 28.69
CA TRP A 102 12.63 4.37 27.22
C TRP A 102 11.72 3.22 26.79
N VAL A 103 11.31 2.36 27.73
CA VAL A 103 10.40 1.24 27.42
C VAL A 103 9.09 1.77 26.84
N ALA A 104 8.47 2.78 27.45
CA ALA A 104 7.21 3.36 26.97
C ALA A 104 7.37 4.03 25.58
N PRO A 105 8.36 4.87 25.29
CA PRO A 105 8.65 5.36 23.96
C PRO A 105 8.81 4.26 22.89
N PHE A 106 9.58 3.20 23.17
CA PHE A 106 9.72 2.08 22.25
C PHE A 106 8.41 1.31 22.01
N LEU A 107 7.61 1.11 23.06
CA LEU A 107 6.31 0.45 22.94
C LEU A 107 5.33 1.29 22.09
N LEU A 108 5.31 2.61 22.27
CA LEU A 108 4.46 3.51 21.48
C LEU A 108 4.89 3.54 20.02
N LEU A 109 6.19 3.62 19.75
CA LEU A 109 6.71 3.55 18.38
C LEU A 109 6.43 2.17 17.76
N SER A 110 6.63 1.09 18.50
CA SER A 110 6.31 -0.27 18.07
C SER A 110 4.82 -0.49 17.80
N ARG A 111 3.92 0.15 18.57
CA ARG A 111 2.48 0.14 18.28
C ARG A 111 2.18 0.79 16.94
N PHE A 112 2.79 1.93 16.67
CA PHE A 112 2.63 2.62 15.39
C PHE A 112 3.14 1.79 14.20
N THR A 113 4.34 1.22 14.31
CA THR A 113 4.93 0.39 13.23
C THR A 113 4.14 -0.89 12.95
N ARG A 114 3.42 -1.42 13.94
CA ARG A 114 2.60 -2.64 13.80
C ARG A 114 1.24 -2.42 13.16
N MET A 115 0.83 -1.20 12.92
CA MET A 115 -0.48 -0.96 12.34
C MET A 115 -0.62 -1.56 10.94
N GLY A 116 0.46 -1.53 10.12
CA GLY A 116 0.42 -2.10 8.79
C GLY A 116 -0.82 -1.63 8.02
N TYR A 117 -1.52 -2.56 7.39
CA TYR A 117 -2.78 -2.28 6.67
C TYR A 117 -3.89 -1.67 7.54
N LEU A 118 -3.84 -1.84 8.87
CA LEU A 118 -4.87 -1.30 9.77
C LEU A 118 -4.97 0.23 9.76
N ILE A 119 -3.98 0.94 9.22
CA ILE A 119 -4.09 2.40 9.03
C ILE A 119 -5.27 2.81 8.15
N TYR A 120 -5.65 1.95 7.20
CA TYR A 120 -6.78 2.21 6.29
C TYR A 120 -8.13 2.07 6.99
N THR A 121 -8.28 1.06 7.86
CA THR A 121 -9.54 0.76 8.57
C THR A 121 -9.64 1.46 9.92
N SER A 122 -8.57 2.09 10.40
CA SER A 122 -8.60 2.75 11.69
C SER A 122 -9.53 3.97 11.68
N LYS A 123 -10.58 3.90 12.49
CA LYS A 123 -11.43 5.05 12.83
C LYS A 123 -10.79 5.91 13.93
N GLU A 124 -9.73 5.40 14.58
CA GLU A 124 -8.95 6.18 15.54
C GLU A 124 -8.18 7.27 14.79
N VAL A 125 -8.51 8.49 15.11
CA VAL A 125 -7.88 9.66 14.51
C VAL A 125 -6.46 9.81 15.05
N ALA A 126 -5.50 10.01 14.14
CA ALA A 126 -4.12 10.39 14.46
C ALA A 126 -3.38 9.47 15.45
N VAL A 127 -3.47 8.16 15.21
CA VAL A 127 -2.93 7.10 16.11
C VAL A 127 -1.45 7.28 16.45
N ALA A 128 -0.65 7.81 15.51
CA ALA A 128 0.78 8.05 15.74
C ALA A 128 1.06 9.05 16.86
N PHE A 129 0.21 10.05 17.01
CA PHE A 129 0.40 11.14 17.99
C PHE A 129 -0.61 11.12 19.14
N ALA A 130 -1.84 10.62 18.94
CA ALA A 130 -2.88 10.64 19.96
C ALA A 130 -2.44 9.92 21.25
N TRP A 131 -1.93 8.71 21.14
CA TRP A 131 -1.45 7.93 22.28
C TRP A 131 -0.19 8.51 22.92
N PRO A 132 0.86 8.91 22.18
CA PRO A 132 2.00 9.61 22.77
C PRO A 132 1.63 10.90 23.48
N LEU A 133 0.77 11.73 22.92
CA LEU A 133 0.33 12.98 23.58
C LEU A 133 -0.50 12.71 24.83
N ALA A 134 -1.42 11.72 24.79
CA ALA A 134 -2.18 11.31 25.96
C ALA A 134 -1.26 10.79 27.09
N ALA A 135 -0.27 9.95 26.75
CA ALA A 135 0.71 9.45 27.70
C ALA A 135 1.55 10.59 28.31
N LEU A 136 2.01 11.52 27.47
CA LEU A 136 2.77 12.69 27.94
C LEU A 136 1.94 13.55 28.90
N LEU A 137 0.68 13.85 28.56
CA LEU A 137 -0.24 14.61 29.41
C LEU A 137 -0.47 13.90 30.76
N LEU A 138 -0.74 12.58 30.71
CA LEU A 138 -0.94 11.79 31.94
C LEU A 138 0.30 11.84 32.85
N LEU A 139 1.49 11.70 32.28
CA LEU A 139 2.75 11.77 33.03
C LEU A 139 2.97 13.16 33.67
N LEU A 140 2.63 14.22 32.92
CA LEU A 140 2.73 15.58 33.44
C LEU A 140 1.77 15.80 34.60
N VAL A 141 0.50 15.38 34.48
CA VAL A 141 -0.50 15.48 35.57
C VAL A 141 -0.06 14.67 36.79
N LEU A 142 0.41 13.42 36.58
CA LEU A 142 0.91 12.56 37.66
C LEU A 142 2.11 13.20 38.37
N GLY A 143 3.05 13.76 37.63
CA GLY A 143 4.22 14.43 38.22
C GLY A 143 3.87 15.64 39.03
N LEU A 144 2.88 16.47 38.58
CA LEU A 144 2.35 17.59 39.32
C LEU A 144 1.63 17.14 40.61
N ALA A 145 0.78 16.10 40.52
CA ALA A 145 0.10 15.52 41.67
C ALA A 145 1.09 15.01 42.72
N VAL A 146 2.12 14.25 42.32
CA VAL A 146 3.15 13.77 43.23
C VAL A 146 3.93 14.92 43.85
N LYS A 147 4.20 15.99 43.11
CA LYS A 147 4.85 17.19 43.66
C LYS A 147 3.95 17.90 44.67
N GLY A 148 2.65 18.07 44.38
CA GLY A 148 1.67 18.68 45.25
C GLY A 148 1.45 17.92 46.57
N LEU A 149 1.26 16.58 46.48
CA LEU A 149 1.09 15.72 47.65
C LEU A 149 2.30 15.78 48.62
N ARG A 150 3.52 15.92 48.06
CA ARG A 150 4.73 16.07 48.90
C ARG A 150 4.89 17.46 49.52
N ALA A 151 4.40 18.50 48.84
CA ALA A 151 4.37 19.84 49.42
C ALA A 151 3.45 19.89 50.65
N LEU A 152 2.40 19.06 50.64
CA LEU A 152 1.49 18.90 51.78
C LEU A 152 2.05 18.04 52.90
N ARG A 153 2.93 17.05 52.60
CA ARG A 153 3.62 16.22 53.60
C ARG A 153 4.96 16.87 53.97
N ARG A 154 4.96 17.82 54.88
CA ARG A 154 6.17 18.38 55.51
C ARG A 154 6.82 17.35 56.44
N GLY A 155 7.65 16.44 55.89
CA GLY A 155 8.48 15.50 56.66
C GLY A 155 9.95 15.59 56.25
N PRO A 156 10.92 15.34 57.19
CA PRO A 156 12.35 15.40 56.85
C PRO A 156 12.72 14.37 55.77
N ALA A 157 13.56 14.79 54.83
CA ALA A 157 14.10 13.91 53.79
C ALA A 157 14.91 12.79 54.46
N ALA A 158 14.54 11.53 54.27
CA ALA A 158 15.33 10.39 54.67
C ALA A 158 16.61 10.35 53.83
N ASP A 159 17.75 10.51 54.44
CA ASP A 159 19.09 10.29 53.87
C ASP A 159 19.23 8.83 53.48
N GLY A 160 18.94 8.53 52.21
CA GLY A 160 19.13 7.17 51.68
C GLY A 160 20.60 6.87 51.43
N HIS A 161 21.18 5.97 52.19
CA HIS A 161 22.45 5.36 51.90
C HIS A 161 22.43 4.72 50.52
N LYS A 162 23.18 5.29 49.58
CA LYS A 162 23.33 4.74 48.22
C LYS A 162 24.17 3.46 48.27
N LEU A 163 23.55 2.32 48.21
CA LEU A 163 24.21 1.03 47.99
C LEU A 163 24.79 1.01 46.56
N LYS A 164 26.11 1.18 46.42
CA LYS A 164 26.83 1.19 45.11
C LYS A 164 26.52 -0.05 44.24
N GLY A 165 26.33 -1.22 44.86
CA GLY A 165 25.96 -2.46 44.18
C GLY A 165 24.56 -2.43 43.55
N LEU A 166 23.57 -1.79 44.22
CA LEU A 166 22.23 -1.64 43.72
C LEU A 166 22.16 -0.70 42.49
N ASP A 167 22.95 0.39 42.52
CA ASP A 167 23.03 1.33 41.37
C ASP A 167 23.63 0.66 40.13
N LEU A 168 24.59 -0.25 40.28
CA LEU A 168 25.17 -0.99 39.16
C LEU A 168 24.20 -2.03 38.60
N MET A 169 23.48 -2.74 39.46
CA MET A 169 22.41 -3.68 39.05
C MET A 169 21.29 -2.98 38.32
N LEU A 170 20.82 -1.83 38.82
CA LEU A 170 19.77 -1.00 38.15
C LEU A 170 20.25 -0.46 36.82
N LEU A 171 21.52 -0.11 36.68
CA LEU A 171 22.08 0.33 35.39
C LEU A 171 22.10 -0.82 34.37
N GLY A 172 22.50 -2.03 34.79
CA GLY A 172 22.45 -3.23 33.95
C GLY A 172 21.04 -3.57 33.52
N LEU A 173 20.08 -3.59 34.44
CA LEU A 173 18.66 -3.82 34.13
C LEU A 173 18.09 -2.76 33.16
N SER A 174 18.46 -1.50 33.35
CA SER A 174 18.11 -0.38 32.49
C SER A 174 18.62 -0.57 31.06
N PHE A 175 19.86 -1.01 30.93
CA PHE A 175 20.45 -1.27 29.61
C PHE A 175 19.76 -2.45 28.91
N ILE A 176 19.52 -3.55 29.63
CA ILE A 176 18.81 -4.72 29.11
C ILE A 176 17.41 -4.34 28.64
N ALA A 177 16.68 -3.57 29.43
CA ALA A 177 15.32 -3.10 29.08
C ALA A 177 15.33 -2.21 27.83
N PHE A 178 16.30 -1.29 27.73
CA PHE A 178 16.47 -0.43 26.56
C PHE A 178 16.80 -1.26 25.30
N ALA A 179 17.83 -2.10 25.38
CA ALA A 179 18.29 -2.93 24.26
C ALA A 179 17.22 -3.94 23.81
N GLY A 180 16.55 -4.59 24.76
CA GLY A 180 15.45 -5.52 24.48
C GLY A 180 14.25 -4.84 23.82
N SER A 181 13.90 -3.62 24.24
CA SER A 181 12.82 -2.85 23.63
C SER A 181 13.17 -2.39 22.21
N ALA A 182 14.42 -1.97 21.98
CA ALA A 182 14.92 -1.59 20.67
C ALA A 182 14.96 -2.80 19.71
N TYR A 183 15.42 -3.96 20.20
CA TYR A 183 15.44 -5.20 19.42
C TYR A 183 14.02 -5.64 18.99
N ARG A 184 13.06 -5.63 19.93
CA ARG A 184 11.67 -5.97 19.62
C ARG A 184 11.06 -5.03 18.59
N MET A 185 11.33 -3.73 18.70
CA MET A 185 10.88 -2.76 17.69
C MET A 185 11.50 -3.05 16.34
N TRP A 186 12.80 -3.33 16.29
CA TRP A 186 13.50 -3.71 15.06
C TRP A 186 12.88 -4.93 14.40
N GLU A 187 12.75 -6.04 15.12
CA GLU A 187 12.15 -7.28 14.62
C GLU A 187 10.76 -7.05 14.00
N GLN A 188 9.93 -6.25 14.68
CA GLN A 188 8.58 -5.97 14.23
C GLN A 188 8.52 -5.08 12.97
N THR A 189 9.47 -4.17 12.82
CA THR A 189 9.52 -3.25 11.67
C THR A 189 9.78 -3.99 10.36
N TYR A 190 10.53 -5.09 10.41
CA TYR A 190 10.87 -5.90 9.22
C TYR A 190 9.97 -7.10 8.99
N LYS A 191 8.91 -7.26 9.78
CA LYS A 191 8.08 -8.47 9.73
C LYS A 191 7.20 -8.54 8.49
N ASP A 192 6.74 -7.40 7.99
CA ASP A 192 5.84 -7.32 6.83
C ASP A 192 6.46 -6.50 5.70
N THR A 193 7.36 -7.14 4.96
CA THR A 193 8.03 -6.51 3.81
C THR A 193 7.10 -6.37 2.62
N ASN A 194 6.10 -7.24 2.46
CA ASN A 194 5.10 -7.14 1.39
C ASN A 194 4.25 -5.88 1.52
N PHE A 195 3.84 -5.51 2.74
CA PHE A 195 3.11 -4.27 2.96
C PHE A 195 3.93 -3.02 2.59
N LEU A 196 5.19 -2.95 3.02
CA LEU A 196 6.06 -1.81 2.68
C LEU A 196 6.35 -1.73 1.18
N ASN A 197 6.56 -2.88 0.52
CA ASN A 197 6.73 -2.96 -0.91
C ASN A 197 5.46 -2.49 -1.65
N ALA A 198 4.28 -2.94 -1.23
CA ALA A 198 3.00 -2.51 -1.79
C ALA A 198 2.78 -0.99 -1.63
N LEU A 199 3.17 -0.40 -0.49
CA LEU A 199 3.14 1.06 -0.30
C LEU A 199 4.07 1.79 -1.27
N GLN A 200 5.28 1.28 -1.48
CA GLN A 200 6.22 1.86 -2.45
C GLN A 200 5.68 1.78 -3.87
N MET A 201 5.11 0.62 -4.26
CA MET A 201 4.45 0.46 -5.56
C MET A 201 3.28 1.45 -5.72
N LYS A 202 2.42 1.58 -4.70
CA LYS A 202 1.32 2.56 -4.70
C LYS A 202 1.83 3.99 -4.93
N GLN A 203 2.86 4.40 -4.20
CA GLN A 203 3.46 5.73 -4.34
C GLN A 203 4.14 5.95 -5.69
N ALA A 204 4.69 4.90 -6.30
CA ALA A 204 5.22 4.96 -7.65
C ALA A 204 4.08 5.15 -8.67
N ILE A 205 2.95 4.42 -8.52
CA ILE A 205 1.74 4.60 -9.35
C ILE A 205 1.20 6.03 -9.24
N GLU A 206 1.13 6.60 -8.03
CA GLU A 206 0.67 7.98 -7.81
C GLU A 206 1.53 9.05 -8.51
N ARG A 207 2.77 8.68 -8.91
CA ARG A 207 3.72 9.54 -9.65
C ARG A 207 3.87 9.15 -11.13
N ASP A 208 3.06 8.20 -11.61
CA ASP A 208 3.21 7.59 -12.94
C ASP A 208 4.60 6.96 -13.22
N ASP A 209 5.31 6.55 -12.17
CA ASP A 209 6.63 5.90 -12.26
C ASP A 209 6.46 4.37 -12.41
N TRP A 210 6.02 3.97 -13.60
CA TRP A 210 5.69 2.58 -13.91
C TRP A 210 6.91 1.67 -13.90
N ASP A 211 8.07 2.19 -14.29
CA ASP A 211 9.34 1.44 -14.26
C ASP A 211 9.75 1.11 -12.83
N GLU A 212 9.55 2.03 -11.90
CA GLU A 212 9.78 1.79 -10.47
C GLU A 212 8.83 0.73 -9.91
N VAL A 213 7.55 0.71 -10.33
CA VAL A 213 6.60 -0.36 -9.96
C VAL A 213 7.12 -1.71 -10.41
N LEU A 214 7.57 -1.84 -11.67
CA LEU A 214 8.11 -3.09 -12.20
C LEU A 214 9.43 -3.49 -11.54
N ARG A 215 10.27 -2.53 -11.17
CA ARG A 215 11.49 -2.77 -10.40
C ARG A 215 11.16 -3.35 -9.02
N LEU A 216 10.24 -2.72 -8.29
CA LEU A 216 9.78 -3.17 -6.97
C LEU A 216 9.15 -4.57 -7.01
N ALA A 217 8.39 -4.88 -8.08
CA ALA A 217 7.82 -6.21 -8.28
C ALA A 217 8.90 -7.27 -8.48
N ARG A 218 9.94 -6.95 -9.25
CA ARG A 218 11.07 -7.86 -9.55
C ARG A 218 11.97 -8.08 -8.34
N ASP A 219 12.21 -7.02 -7.55
CA ASP A 219 13.08 -7.07 -6.36
C ASP A 219 12.39 -7.72 -5.14
N ASN A 220 11.08 -7.97 -5.21
CA ASN A 220 10.34 -8.64 -4.16
C ASN A 220 10.75 -10.12 -4.05
N ARG A 221 11.32 -10.49 -2.90
CA ARG A 221 11.75 -11.88 -2.62
C ARG A 221 10.65 -12.75 -2.02
N GLN A 222 9.57 -12.13 -1.56
CA GLN A 222 8.42 -12.84 -1.02
C GLN A 222 7.40 -13.10 -2.13
N GLU A 223 6.56 -14.08 -1.92
CA GLU A 223 5.42 -14.31 -2.79
C GLU A 223 4.52 -13.07 -2.83
N PRO A 224 4.17 -12.54 -4.02
CA PRO A 224 3.42 -11.30 -4.12
C PRO A 224 1.96 -11.49 -3.66
N THR A 225 1.44 -10.49 -2.96
CA THR A 225 0.01 -10.39 -2.64
C THR A 225 -0.81 -10.07 -3.88
N ARG A 226 -2.15 -10.29 -3.85
CA ARG A 226 -3.03 -9.93 -4.97
C ARG A 226 -2.94 -8.45 -5.33
N LEU A 227 -2.79 -7.58 -4.34
CA LEU A 227 -2.56 -6.14 -4.56
C LEU A 227 -1.30 -5.87 -5.41
N GLN A 228 -0.18 -6.51 -5.07
CA GLN A 228 1.07 -6.35 -5.81
C GLN A 228 0.97 -6.94 -7.22
N VAL A 229 0.27 -8.06 -7.39
CA VAL A 229 -0.01 -8.63 -8.71
C VAL A 229 -0.82 -7.65 -9.56
N CYS A 230 -1.89 -7.05 -9.03
CA CYS A 230 -2.69 -6.06 -9.74
C CYS A 230 -1.88 -4.82 -10.12
N PHE A 231 -1.04 -4.32 -9.23
CA PHE A 231 -0.15 -3.18 -9.51
C PHE A 231 0.89 -3.51 -10.58
N THR A 232 1.47 -4.72 -10.55
CA THR A 232 2.41 -5.19 -11.57
C THR A 232 1.73 -5.28 -12.93
N ARG A 233 0.53 -5.87 -13.00
CA ARG A 233 -0.25 -5.96 -14.25
C ARG A 233 -0.61 -4.57 -14.79
N LEU A 234 -1.01 -3.65 -13.93
CA LEU A 234 -1.27 -2.27 -14.33
C LEU A 234 -0.02 -1.61 -14.92
N ALA A 235 1.14 -1.76 -14.28
CA ALA A 235 2.40 -1.20 -14.77
C ALA A 235 2.84 -1.83 -16.11
N LEU A 236 2.71 -3.15 -16.26
CA LEU A 236 2.97 -3.83 -17.52
C LEU A 236 2.05 -3.33 -18.65
N TYR A 237 0.78 -3.08 -18.33
CA TYR A 237 -0.16 -2.49 -19.28
C TYR A 237 0.25 -1.07 -19.68
N LYS A 238 0.54 -0.19 -18.69
CA LYS A 238 0.93 1.21 -18.95
C LYS A 238 2.25 1.36 -19.71
N THR A 239 3.16 0.41 -19.56
CA THR A 239 4.44 0.38 -20.29
C THR A 239 4.39 -0.38 -21.62
N GLY A 240 3.22 -0.93 -21.99
CA GLY A 240 3.06 -1.73 -23.23
C GLY A 240 3.77 -3.08 -23.20
N GLN A 241 4.20 -3.57 -22.02
CA GLN A 241 4.94 -4.81 -21.85
C GLN A 241 4.05 -6.01 -21.50
N MET A 242 2.75 -5.81 -21.36
CA MET A 242 1.84 -6.84 -20.87
C MET A 242 1.79 -8.06 -21.80
N GLY A 243 1.78 -7.84 -23.11
CA GLY A 243 1.74 -8.90 -24.12
C GLY A 243 3.00 -9.75 -24.23
N ASP A 244 4.14 -9.28 -23.67
CA ASP A 244 5.42 -10.00 -23.76
C ASP A 244 5.92 -10.51 -22.40
N ARG A 245 5.51 -9.89 -21.29
CA ARG A 245 6.13 -10.14 -19.98
C ARG A 245 5.17 -10.55 -18.88
N LEU A 246 3.87 -10.60 -19.13
CA LEU A 246 2.87 -10.86 -18.07
C LEU A 246 3.20 -12.15 -17.30
N PHE A 247 3.41 -13.26 -18.02
CA PHE A 247 3.62 -14.57 -17.41
C PHE A 247 5.06 -14.81 -16.92
N ALA A 248 5.96 -13.86 -17.14
CA ALA A 248 7.28 -13.86 -16.51
C ALA A 248 7.23 -13.36 -15.04
N HIS A 249 6.15 -12.70 -14.65
CA HIS A 249 5.93 -12.27 -13.26
C HIS A 249 5.08 -13.31 -12.50
N PRO A 250 5.42 -13.59 -11.23
CA PRO A 250 4.66 -14.54 -10.45
C PRO A 250 3.22 -14.03 -10.22
N ASP A 251 2.25 -14.94 -10.39
CA ASP A 251 0.82 -14.64 -10.22
C ASP A 251 0.37 -14.66 -8.75
N GLY A 252 1.30 -14.92 -7.82
CA GLY A 252 0.99 -15.07 -6.41
C GLY A 252 0.32 -16.42 -6.10
N SER A 253 0.20 -16.75 -4.82
CA SER A 253 -0.42 -17.99 -4.37
C SER A 253 -1.95 -17.87 -4.27
N ALA A 254 -2.64 -18.98 -4.48
CA ALA A 254 -4.07 -19.11 -4.16
C ALA A 254 -4.36 -18.82 -2.67
N ALA A 255 -3.38 -19.01 -1.77
CA ALA A 255 -3.51 -18.68 -0.35
C ALA A 255 -3.72 -17.17 -0.10
N TYR A 256 -3.35 -16.31 -1.03
CA TYR A 256 -3.60 -14.87 -0.95
C TYR A 256 -5.00 -14.44 -1.46
N ASN A 257 -5.81 -15.36 -1.96
CA ASN A 257 -7.21 -15.13 -2.37
C ASN A 257 -8.19 -15.18 -1.19
N THR A 258 -7.80 -14.64 -0.04
CA THR A 258 -8.66 -14.56 1.15
C THR A 258 -9.51 -13.28 1.14
N LEU A 259 -10.61 -13.28 1.92
CA LEU A 259 -11.41 -12.07 2.14
C LEU A 259 -10.55 -10.90 2.65
N GLU A 260 -9.55 -11.18 3.48
CA GLU A 260 -8.63 -10.18 4.01
C GLU A 260 -7.79 -9.54 2.88
N GLN A 261 -7.24 -10.35 1.97
CA GLN A 261 -6.46 -9.83 0.83
C GLN A 261 -7.33 -9.00 -0.12
N ASN A 262 -8.57 -9.39 -0.36
CA ASN A 262 -9.52 -8.60 -1.13
C ASN A 262 -9.88 -7.29 -0.43
N GLN A 263 -9.96 -7.28 0.89
CA GLN A 263 -10.18 -6.05 1.67
C GLN A 263 -9.00 -5.08 1.52
N TRP A 264 -7.75 -5.56 1.58
CA TRP A 264 -6.58 -4.72 1.37
C TRP A 264 -6.48 -4.21 -0.07
N LEU A 265 -6.79 -5.05 -1.04
CA LEU A 265 -6.88 -4.65 -2.45
C LEU A 265 -7.93 -3.54 -2.63
N ARG A 266 -9.10 -3.65 -2.00
CA ARG A 266 -10.15 -2.63 -2.01
C ARG A 266 -9.67 -1.31 -1.41
N LEU A 267 -9.19 -1.34 -0.17
CA LEU A 267 -8.85 -0.13 0.58
C LEU A 267 -7.63 0.63 0.04
N MET A 268 -6.67 -0.11 -0.52
CA MET A 268 -5.38 0.43 -0.94
C MET A 268 -5.27 0.58 -2.45
N GLY A 269 -5.92 -0.30 -3.20
CA GLY A 269 -5.74 -0.42 -4.65
C GLY A 269 -6.95 -0.01 -5.50
N ALA A 270 -8.19 -0.17 -5.00
CA ALA A 270 -9.38 -0.03 -5.84
C ALA A 270 -9.45 1.33 -6.55
N GLN A 271 -9.30 2.42 -5.80
CA GLN A 271 -9.39 3.78 -6.34
C GLN A 271 -8.38 3.99 -7.48
N LEU A 272 -7.13 3.55 -7.30
CA LEU A 272 -6.07 3.68 -8.30
C LEU A 272 -6.30 2.77 -9.51
N LEU A 273 -6.64 1.50 -9.28
CA LEU A 273 -6.86 0.53 -10.37
C LEU A 273 -8.02 0.97 -11.25
N TYR A 274 -9.17 1.30 -10.67
CA TYR A 274 -10.33 1.78 -11.41
C TYR A 274 -10.03 3.09 -12.15
N TYR A 275 -9.33 4.03 -11.50
CA TYR A 275 -8.97 5.30 -12.12
C TYR A 275 -8.08 5.10 -13.35
N HIS A 276 -6.94 4.40 -13.20
CA HIS A 276 -5.99 4.19 -14.29
C HIS A 276 -6.50 3.28 -15.42
N LEU A 277 -7.54 2.48 -15.15
CA LEU A 277 -8.20 1.64 -16.13
C LEU A 277 -9.49 2.27 -16.71
N GLY A 278 -9.72 3.56 -16.48
CA GLY A 278 -10.81 4.32 -17.08
C GLY A 278 -12.21 4.08 -16.49
N LYS A 279 -12.30 3.28 -15.41
CA LYS A 279 -13.58 3.05 -14.69
C LYS A 279 -13.79 4.10 -13.60
N THR A 280 -13.92 5.35 -14.06
CA THR A 280 -13.94 6.54 -13.18
C THR A 280 -15.12 6.54 -12.21
N GLY A 281 -16.28 6.03 -12.61
CA GLY A 281 -17.45 5.89 -11.74
C GLY A 281 -17.18 5.00 -10.52
N PHE A 282 -16.47 3.88 -10.70
CA PHE A 282 -16.05 3.00 -9.59
C PHE A 282 -14.98 3.64 -8.72
N ALA A 283 -14.00 4.32 -9.31
CA ALA A 283 -12.99 5.05 -8.54
C ALA A 283 -13.62 6.10 -7.62
N TYR A 284 -14.58 6.86 -8.15
CA TYR A 284 -15.35 7.87 -7.40
C TYR A 284 -16.19 7.22 -6.30
N ARG A 285 -16.93 6.15 -6.62
CA ARG A 285 -17.77 5.43 -5.66
C ARG A 285 -16.96 4.95 -4.46
N TRP A 286 -15.85 4.26 -4.68
CA TRP A 286 -15.01 3.76 -3.58
C TRP A 286 -14.39 4.90 -2.76
N ALA A 287 -13.97 5.99 -3.40
CA ALA A 287 -13.47 7.16 -2.67
C ALA A 287 -14.57 7.80 -1.79
N MET A 288 -15.80 7.88 -2.31
CA MET A 288 -16.95 8.43 -1.58
C MET A 288 -17.37 7.52 -0.42
N GLU A 289 -17.47 6.21 -0.64
CA GLU A 289 -17.82 5.24 0.41
C GLU A 289 -16.77 5.26 1.55
N ASP A 290 -15.49 5.23 1.20
CA ASP A 290 -14.40 5.31 2.18
C ASP A 290 -14.39 6.68 2.90
N MET A 291 -14.72 7.77 2.22
CA MET A 291 -14.84 9.09 2.85
C MET A 291 -15.99 9.14 3.85
N VAL A 292 -17.12 8.54 3.55
CA VAL A 292 -18.28 8.47 4.46
C VAL A 292 -17.93 7.63 5.70
N GLU A 293 -17.17 6.55 5.53
CA GLU A 293 -16.82 5.66 6.64
C GLU A 293 -15.67 6.18 7.49
N TYR A 294 -14.62 6.75 6.87
CA TYR A 294 -13.36 7.10 7.53
C TYR A 294 -13.08 8.61 7.62
N GLY A 295 -13.97 9.45 7.10
CA GLY A 295 -13.86 10.90 7.12
C GLY A 295 -13.14 11.50 5.89
N GLU A 296 -13.11 12.83 5.86
CA GLU A 296 -12.51 13.62 4.76
C GLU A 296 -10.98 13.51 4.78
N ARG A 297 -10.47 12.47 4.15
CA ARG A 297 -9.03 12.23 4.02
C ARG A 297 -8.50 12.79 2.69
N PRO A 298 -7.30 13.37 2.67
CA PRO A 298 -6.71 13.91 1.42
C PRO A 298 -6.71 12.92 0.26
N MET A 299 -6.42 11.65 0.52
CA MET A 299 -6.42 10.60 -0.50
C MET A 299 -7.77 10.50 -1.25
N TYR A 300 -8.89 10.51 -0.52
CA TYR A 300 -10.21 10.38 -1.12
C TYR A 300 -10.61 11.65 -1.90
N LEU A 301 -10.34 12.82 -1.32
CA LEU A 301 -10.60 14.11 -1.97
C LEU A 301 -9.83 14.25 -3.28
N ARG A 302 -8.57 13.81 -3.31
CA ARG A 302 -7.74 13.81 -4.52
C ARG A 302 -8.31 12.90 -5.61
N THR A 303 -8.71 11.68 -5.25
CA THR A 303 -9.31 10.75 -6.21
C THR A 303 -10.59 11.33 -6.82
N MET A 304 -11.48 11.85 -5.97
CA MET A 304 -12.74 12.47 -6.45
C MET A 304 -12.50 13.71 -7.30
N HIS A 305 -11.52 14.54 -6.94
CA HIS A 305 -11.12 15.70 -7.72
C HIS A 305 -10.61 15.30 -9.12
N ARG A 306 -9.68 14.33 -9.19
CA ARG A 306 -9.12 13.83 -10.45
C ARG A 306 -10.20 13.22 -11.36
N VAL A 307 -11.09 12.43 -10.78
CA VAL A 307 -12.22 11.85 -11.52
C VAL A 307 -13.12 12.94 -12.09
N ALA A 308 -13.48 13.96 -11.29
CA ALA A 308 -14.32 15.06 -11.75
C ALA A 308 -13.67 15.83 -12.91
N LEU A 309 -12.35 16.06 -12.87
CA LEU A 309 -11.61 16.70 -13.97
C LEU A 309 -11.61 15.83 -15.24
N LEU A 310 -11.37 14.52 -15.12
CA LEU A 310 -11.42 13.60 -16.27
C LEU A 310 -12.79 13.54 -16.94
N ASN A 311 -13.85 13.58 -16.14
CA ASN A 311 -15.22 13.56 -16.62
C ASN A 311 -15.70 14.93 -17.14
N GLY A 312 -14.91 16.01 -17.01
CA GLY A 312 -15.32 17.37 -17.39
C GLY A 312 -16.29 18.03 -16.42
N GLU A 313 -16.42 17.52 -15.19
CA GLU A 313 -17.32 18.04 -14.15
C GLU A 313 -16.66 19.18 -13.35
N GLU A 314 -16.35 20.29 -14.04
CA GLU A 314 -15.58 21.41 -13.48
C GLU A 314 -16.13 21.98 -12.17
N ALA A 315 -17.48 22.08 -12.03
CA ALA A 315 -18.10 22.62 -10.82
C ALA A 315 -17.86 21.69 -9.61
N LEU A 316 -17.83 20.39 -9.83
CA LEU A 316 -17.56 19.39 -8.83
C LEU A 316 -16.06 19.36 -8.49
N ALA A 317 -15.19 19.43 -9.51
CA ALA A 317 -13.75 19.53 -9.34
C ALA A 317 -13.36 20.71 -8.44
N ARG A 318 -13.92 21.89 -8.70
CA ARG A 318 -13.69 23.10 -7.85
C ARG A 318 -14.09 22.91 -6.38
N LYS A 319 -15.14 22.13 -6.08
CA LYS A 319 -15.51 21.83 -4.68
C LYS A 319 -14.44 20.99 -3.98
N TYR A 320 -13.90 19.97 -4.65
CA TYR A 320 -12.84 19.15 -4.08
C TYR A 320 -11.52 19.92 -3.99
N GLU A 321 -11.20 20.76 -4.97
CA GLU A 321 -10.07 21.67 -4.90
C GLU A 321 -10.16 22.60 -3.68
N GLN A 322 -11.34 23.19 -3.44
CA GLN A 322 -11.59 24.01 -2.24
C GLN A 322 -11.43 23.19 -0.95
N ALA A 323 -11.88 21.92 -0.91
CA ALA A 323 -11.66 21.07 0.26
C ALA A 323 -10.18 20.76 0.46
N LEU A 324 -9.45 20.45 -0.61
CA LEU A 324 -8.00 20.20 -0.58
C LEU A 324 -7.20 21.42 -0.15
N SER A 325 -7.64 22.66 -0.52
CA SER A 325 -6.98 23.91 -0.09
C SER A 325 -7.02 24.13 1.42
N HIS A 326 -7.92 23.45 2.12
CA HIS A 326 -7.97 23.46 3.58
C HIS A 326 -7.12 22.36 4.23
N THR A 327 -6.45 21.50 3.48
CA THR A 327 -5.44 20.58 4.01
C THR A 327 -4.10 21.30 4.22
N LEU A 328 -3.20 20.71 5.02
CA LEU A 328 -1.90 21.37 5.28
C LEU A 328 -0.89 21.26 4.14
N PHE A 329 -0.95 20.17 3.34
CA PHE A 329 0.14 19.83 2.43
C PHE A 329 -0.32 19.34 1.05
N TYR A 330 -1.63 19.28 0.79
CA TYR A 330 -2.20 18.71 -0.44
C TYR A 330 -2.91 19.75 -1.31
N GLU A 331 -2.80 21.04 -0.97
CA GLU A 331 -3.41 22.16 -1.71
C GLU A 331 -2.97 22.20 -3.17
N GLN A 332 -1.68 21.93 -3.44
CA GLN A 332 -1.10 22.03 -4.79
C GLN A 332 -1.28 20.76 -5.63
N ASP A 333 -1.88 19.71 -5.08
CA ASP A 333 -2.00 18.40 -5.72
C ASP A 333 -3.30 18.29 -6.52
N THR A 334 -3.65 19.39 -7.21
CA THR A 334 -4.93 19.56 -7.91
C THR A 334 -4.81 19.39 -9.42
N ASN A 335 -3.60 19.21 -9.96
CA ASN A 335 -3.41 19.04 -11.38
C ASN A 335 -3.31 17.56 -11.78
N ILE A 336 -4.11 17.16 -12.78
CA ILE A 336 -3.85 15.90 -13.49
C ILE A 336 -2.70 16.17 -14.44
N LEU A 337 -1.72 15.26 -14.46
CA LEU A 337 -0.72 15.27 -15.51
C LEU A 337 -1.40 15.02 -16.85
N GLU A 338 -1.16 15.86 -17.86
CA GLU A 338 -1.77 15.70 -19.21
C GLU A 338 -1.41 14.33 -19.81
N GLN A 339 -0.24 13.83 -19.49
CA GLN A 339 0.20 12.49 -19.88
C GLN A 339 -0.70 11.39 -19.27
N GLU A 340 -1.04 11.52 -17.99
CA GLU A 340 -1.96 10.61 -17.27
C GLU A 340 -3.34 10.64 -17.91
N ALA A 341 -3.91 11.83 -18.11
CA ALA A 341 -5.21 11.99 -18.74
C ALA A 341 -5.25 11.42 -20.15
N THR A 342 -4.21 11.65 -20.97
CA THR A 342 -4.09 11.11 -22.33
C THR A 342 -4.07 9.57 -22.32
N ALA A 343 -3.42 8.95 -21.34
CA ALA A 343 -3.37 7.50 -21.21
C ALA A 343 -4.70 6.88 -20.72
N ILE A 344 -5.55 7.63 -20.02
CA ILE A 344 -6.82 7.13 -19.47
C ILE A 344 -8.00 7.38 -20.42
N ARG A 345 -8.05 8.53 -21.08
CA ARG A 345 -9.19 8.91 -21.97
C ARG A 345 -9.61 7.82 -22.97
N PRO A 346 -8.72 7.06 -23.64
CA PRO A 346 -9.12 5.98 -24.54
C PRO A 346 -9.85 4.82 -23.87
N LEU A 347 -9.72 4.68 -22.54
CA LEU A 347 -10.34 3.62 -21.73
C LEU A 347 -11.66 4.08 -21.09
N LEU A 348 -12.00 5.37 -21.18
CA LEU A 348 -13.25 5.88 -20.60
C LEU A 348 -14.45 5.23 -21.30
N ASN A 349 -15.31 4.62 -20.50
CA ASN A 349 -16.56 4.04 -20.97
C ASN A 349 -17.72 4.64 -20.16
N TYR A 350 -18.42 5.59 -20.77
CA TYR A 350 -19.53 6.29 -20.14
C TYR A 350 -20.82 5.46 -20.07
N SER A 351 -20.84 4.27 -20.70
CA SER A 351 -21.93 3.31 -20.58
C SER A 351 -21.73 2.30 -19.44
N ASP A 352 -20.69 2.46 -18.63
CA ASP A 352 -20.47 1.62 -17.45
C ASP A 352 -21.67 1.72 -16.52
N GLN A 353 -22.47 0.65 -16.49
CA GLN A 353 -23.46 0.49 -15.44
C GLN A 353 -22.73 0.23 -14.14
N LEU A 354 -23.14 0.91 -13.07
CA LEU A 354 -22.62 0.68 -11.73
C LEU A 354 -23.18 -0.63 -11.17
N ASP A 355 -22.86 -1.74 -11.82
CA ASP A 355 -23.05 -3.06 -11.23
C ASP A 355 -22.16 -3.19 -10.01
N GLY A 356 -22.62 -3.89 -8.99
CA GLY A 356 -21.83 -4.09 -7.79
C GLY A 356 -20.60 -4.97 -8.08
N ASP A 357 -19.41 -4.50 -7.72
CA ASP A 357 -18.20 -5.34 -7.75
C ASP A 357 -18.06 -6.25 -6.52
N ASN A 358 -18.99 -6.15 -5.58
CA ASN A 358 -19.07 -6.91 -4.32
C ASN A 358 -17.74 -6.90 -3.51
N GLY A 359 -16.88 -5.91 -3.73
CA GLY A 359 -15.55 -5.83 -3.13
C GLY A 359 -14.51 -6.77 -3.74
N LEU A 360 -14.84 -7.49 -4.80
CA LEU A 360 -13.93 -8.39 -5.53
C LEU A 360 -13.29 -7.66 -6.71
N ILE A 361 -12.46 -6.67 -6.40
CA ILE A 361 -11.93 -5.69 -7.36
C ILE A 361 -11.23 -6.35 -8.55
N GLU A 362 -10.29 -7.25 -8.28
CA GLU A 362 -9.51 -7.92 -9.34
C GLU A 362 -10.41 -8.75 -10.25
N PHE A 363 -11.27 -9.55 -9.65
CA PHE A 363 -12.20 -10.40 -10.37
C PHE A 363 -13.13 -9.57 -11.27
N TYR A 364 -13.72 -8.51 -10.70
CA TYR A 364 -14.60 -7.63 -11.45
C TYR A 364 -13.89 -6.95 -12.63
N LEU A 365 -12.69 -6.40 -12.41
CA LEU A 365 -11.91 -5.77 -13.47
C LEU A 365 -11.60 -6.76 -14.60
N LEU A 366 -11.09 -7.93 -14.26
CA LEU A 366 -10.72 -8.93 -15.26
C LEU A 366 -11.92 -9.42 -16.05
N GLN A 367 -13.04 -9.74 -15.39
CA GLN A 367 -14.26 -10.16 -16.10
C GLN A 367 -14.86 -9.05 -16.94
N SER A 368 -15.00 -7.85 -16.38
CA SER A 368 -15.58 -6.71 -17.08
C SER A 368 -14.84 -6.40 -18.38
N PHE A 369 -13.50 -6.42 -18.35
CA PHE A 369 -12.72 -6.20 -19.55
C PHE A 369 -12.71 -7.42 -20.49
N ALA A 370 -12.63 -8.65 -19.98
CA ALA A 370 -12.67 -9.86 -20.81
C ALA A 370 -13.98 -9.96 -21.62
N LEU A 371 -15.08 -9.46 -21.07
CA LEU A 371 -16.40 -9.46 -21.72
C LEU A 371 -16.65 -8.21 -22.58
N THR A 372 -15.75 -7.22 -22.56
CA THR A 372 -15.91 -5.99 -23.38
C THR A 372 -15.71 -6.30 -24.84
N GLU A 373 -16.70 -5.93 -25.66
CA GLU A 373 -16.65 -6.05 -27.11
C GLU A 373 -16.46 -4.68 -27.76
N GLY A 374 -15.35 -4.48 -28.45
CA GLY A 374 -15.08 -3.24 -29.18
C GLY A 374 -14.49 -2.12 -28.31
N GLY A 375 -14.52 -0.88 -28.85
CA GLY A 375 -13.92 0.30 -28.22
C GLY A 375 -12.62 0.76 -28.88
N SER A 376 -11.82 1.55 -28.15
CA SER A 376 -10.51 1.97 -28.64
C SER A 376 -9.57 0.78 -28.79
N ARG A 377 -8.48 0.96 -29.57
CA ARG A 377 -7.43 -0.07 -29.68
C ARG A 377 -6.94 -0.53 -28.31
N GLN A 378 -6.70 0.42 -27.41
CA GLN A 378 -6.24 0.16 -26.04
C GLN A 378 -7.26 -0.67 -25.24
N MET A 379 -8.56 -0.42 -25.46
CA MET A 379 -9.64 -1.19 -24.84
C MET A 379 -9.66 -2.63 -25.36
N VAL A 380 -9.54 -2.82 -26.68
CA VAL A 380 -9.52 -4.16 -27.29
C VAL A 380 -8.28 -4.95 -26.83
N GLU A 381 -7.11 -4.30 -26.71
CA GLU A 381 -5.90 -4.94 -26.22
C GLU A 381 -6.04 -5.34 -24.75
N LEU A 382 -6.58 -4.47 -23.90
CA LEU A 382 -6.86 -4.80 -22.50
C LEU A 382 -7.88 -5.93 -22.37
N SER A 383 -8.94 -5.91 -23.20
CA SER A 383 -9.94 -6.98 -23.26
C SER A 383 -9.32 -8.31 -23.66
N LEU A 384 -8.46 -8.33 -24.68
CA LEU A 384 -7.75 -9.53 -25.11
C LEU A 384 -6.88 -10.09 -23.97
N MET A 385 -6.10 -9.22 -23.30
CA MET A 385 -5.24 -9.66 -22.21
C MET A 385 -6.04 -10.18 -21.00
N CYS A 386 -7.14 -9.52 -20.65
CA CYS A 386 -8.02 -10.00 -19.56
C CYS A 386 -8.65 -11.36 -19.92
N SER A 387 -8.99 -11.59 -21.20
CA SER A 387 -9.47 -12.90 -21.66
C SER A 387 -8.41 -14.00 -21.48
N LEU A 388 -7.14 -13.70 -21.71
CA LEU A 388 -6.06 -14.65 -21.46
C LEU A 388 -5.93 -14.97 -19.96
N ILE A 389 -5.94 -13.95 -19.10
CA ILE A 389 -5.83 -14.11 -17.64
C ILE A 389 -6.99 -14.93 -17.08
N THR A 390 -8.21 -14.67 -17.55
CA THR A 390 -9.42 -15.39 -17.11
C THR A 390 -9.63 -16.71 -17.85
N LYS A 391 -8.76 -17.03 -18.81
CA LYS A 391 -8.85 -18.23 -19.68
C LYS A 391 -10.13 -18.31 -20.52
N HIS A 392 -10.83 -17.18 -20.70
CA HIS A 392 -12.00 -17.07 -21.58
C HIS A 392 -11.54 -16.78 -23.01
N LEU A 393 -11.26 -17.84 -23.78
CA LEU A 393 -10.71 -17.72 -25.13
C LEU A 393 -11.78 -17.59 -26.22
N GLU A 394 -13.05 -17.61 -25.84
CA GLU A 394 -14.13 -17.26 -26.74
C GLU A 394 -13.93 -15.81 -27.25
N GLY A 395 -14.02 -15.55 -28.51
CA GLY A 395 -13.73 -14.24 -29.06
C GLY A 395 -12.24 -13.83 -29.14
N PHE A 396 -11.30 -14.75 -28.92
CA PHE A 396 -9.88 -14.49 -29.12
C PHE A 396 -9.60 -14.01 -30.56
N TRP A 397 -10.02 -14.77 -31.56
CA TRP A 397 -9.73 -14.47 -32.96
C TRP A 397 -10.23 -13.10 -33.43
N PRO A 398 -11.48 -12.70 -33.20
CA PRO A 398 -11.94 -11.36 -33.57
C PRO A 398 -11.07 -10.23 -32.99
N ARG A 399 -10.71 -10.32 -31.70
CA ARG A 399 -9.87 -9.31 -31.02
C ARG A 399 -8.44 -9.33 -31.57
N PHE A 400 -7.86 -10.50 -31.73
CA PHE A 400 -6.53 -10.68 -32.29
C PHE A 400 -6.43 -10.09 -33.71
N MET A 401 -7.38 -10.40 -34.58
CA MET A 401 -7.41 -9.90 -35.94
C MET A 401 -7.65 -8.38 -36.01
N ALA A 402 -8.43 -7.83 -35.09
CA ALA A 402 -8.64 -6.38 -35.00
C ALA A 402 -7.36 -5.63 -34.58
N LEU A 403 -6.50 -6.25 -33.78
CA LEU A 403 -5.25 -5.66 -33.31
C LEU A 403 -4.07 -5.87 -34.27
N LEU A 404 -4.12 -6.95 -35.07
CA LEU A 404 -3.02 -7.39 -35.94
C LEU A 404 -2.44 -6.29 -36.86
N PRO A 405 -3.26 -5.43 -37.53
CA PRO A 405 -2.72 -4.37 -38.40
C PRO A 405 -1.88 -3.32 -37.66
N GLY A 406 -2.06 -3.20 -36.36
CA GLY A 406 -1.35 -2.21 -35.55
C GLY A 406 -0.08 -2.72 -34.91
N TRP A 407 0.18 -4.01 -34.94
CA TRP A 407 1.44 -4.60 -34.47
C TRP A 407 2.48 -4.64 -35.60
N GLN A 408 2.88 -3.46 -36.09
CA GLN A 408 3.79 -3.31 -37.21
C GLN A 408 5.11 -4.04 -36.96
N GLY A 409 5.22 -5.28 -37.45
CA GLY A 409 6.44 -6.09 -37.43
C GLY A 409 6.71 -6.95 -36.19
N HIS A 410 5.97 -6.77 -35.10
CA HIS A 410 6.11 -7.62 -33.92
C HIS A 410 4.75 -7.81 -33.19
N ILE A 411 4.23 -9.02 -33.28
CA ILE A 411 3.08 -9.42 -32.45
C ILE A 411 3.62 -9.76 -31.05
N PRO A 412 3.05 -9.21 -29.97
CA PRO A 412 3.49 -9.57 -28.62
C PRO A 412 3.44 -11.08 -28.37
N THR A 413 4.47 -11.60 -27.70
CA THR A 413 4.78 -13.04 -27.60
C THR A 413 3.61 -13.87 -27.08
N HIS A 414 2.92 -13.38 -26.03
CA HIS A 414 1.80 -14.13 -25.43
C HIS A 414 0.58 -14.23 -26.34
N TYR A 415 0.39 -13.27 -27.26
CA TYR A 415 -0.66 -13.37 -28.27
C TYR A 415 -0.30 -14.37 -29.37
N GLN A 416 0.98 -14.47 -29.76
CA GLN A 416 1.47 -15.50 -30.66
C GLN A 416 1.30 -16.91 -30.04
N GLU A 417 1.72 -17.05 -28.78
CA GLU A 417 1.55 -18.27 -27.99
C GLU A 417 0.08 -18.71 -27.93
N THR A 418 -0.81 -17.75 -27.66
CA THR A 418 -2.25 -18.01 -27.60
C THR A 418 -2.79 -18.44 -28.96
N ALA A 419 -2.40 -17.77 -30.03
CA ALA A 419 -2.86 -18.08 -31.38
C ALA A 419 -2.53 -19.52 -31.76
N LEU A 420 -1.31 -19.99 -31.50
CA LEU A 420 -0.89 -21.38 -31.78
C LEU A 420 -1.72 -22.36 -30.92
N MET A 421 -1.88 -22.09 -29.64
CA MET A 421 -2.63 -22.96 -28.72
C MET A 421 -4.13 -23.04 -29.09
N VAL A 422 -4.78 -21.90 -29.36
CA VAL A 422 -6.21 -21.88 -29.69
C VAL A 422 -6.45 -22.57 -31.03
N ALA A 423 -5.58 -22.37 -32.03
CA ALA A 423 -5.64 -23.09 -33.32
C ALA A 423 -5.53 -24.61 -33.13
N GLN A 424 -4.62 -25.06 -32.26
CA GLN A 424 -4.47 -26.49 -31.91
C GLN A 424 -5.70 -27.06 -31.18
N LEU A 425 -6.27 -26.31 -30.23
CA LEU A 425 -7.40 -26.78 -29.44
C LEU A 425 -8.73 -26.79 -30.21
N GLN A 426 -8.97 -25.77 -31.04
CA GLN A 426 -10.22 -25.64 -31.81
C GLN A 426 -10.20 -26.38 -33.12
N GLY A 427 -9.00 -26.57 -33.71
CA GLY A 427 -8.83 -27.10 -35.06
C GLY A 427 -9.31 -26.12 -36.15
N GLY A 428 -8.91 -26.38 -37.39
CA GLY A 428 -9.46 -25.66 -38.57
C GLY A 428 -8.92 -24.25 -38.83
N VAL A 429 -8.03 -23.72 -38.00
CA VAL A 429 -7.38 -22.41 -38.22
C VAL A 429 -5.98 -22.62 -38.70
N ASP A 430 -5.70 -22.17 -39.94
CA ASP A 430 -4.36 -22.18 -40.51
C ASP A 430 -3.53 -21.00 -39.99
N THR A 431 -2.59 -21.28 -39.12
CA THR A 431 -1.67 -20.28 -38.55
C THR A 431 -0.45 -20.03 -39.42
N SER A 432 -0.27 -20.74 -40.56
CA SER A 432 0.91 -20.58 -41.44
C SER A 432 0.98 -19.18 -42.06
N GLN A 433 -0.16 -18.55 -42.28
CA GLN A 433 -0.27 -17.20 -42.84
C GLN A 433 -0.12 -16.07 -41.80
N LEU A 434 -0.08 -16.41 -40.51
CA LEU A 434 0.10 -15.42 -39.47
C LEU A 434 1.58 -15.11 -39.26
N PRO A 435 1.97 -13.84 -39.06
CA PRO A 435 3.36 -13.44 -38.84
C PRO A 435 3.83 -13.81 -37.43
N ILE A 436 3.81 -15.11 -37.11
CA ILE A 436 4.25 -15.67 -35.82
C ILE A 436 5.75 -16.01 -35.96
N ASP A 437 6.52 -15.61 -34.94
CA ASP A 437 7.96 -15.81 -34.89
C ASP A 437 8.31 -17.31 -34.91
N ASN A 438 9.34 -17.67 -35.69
CA ASN A 438 9.77 -19.06 -35.81
C ASN A 438 10.21 -19.66 -34.47
N GLU A 439 10.81 -18.86 -33.60
CA GLU A 439 11.22 -19.28 -32.26
C GLU A 439 10.00 -19.70 -31.41
N VAL A 440 8.91 -18.93 -31.45
CA VAL A 440 7.66 -19.25 -30.75
C VAL A 440 7.05 -20.55 -31.31
N ARG A 441 7.05 -20.74 -32.64
CA ARG A 441 6.57 -21.99 -33.27
C ARG A 441 7.37 -23.21 -32.82
N GLN A 442 8.67 -23.14 -32.91
CA GLN A 442 9.56 -24.25 -32.52
C GLN A 442 9.43 -24.56 -31.01
N ARG A 443 9.27 -23.52 -30.18
CA ARG A 443 9.05 -23.68 -28.72
C ARG A 443 7.71 -24.36 -28.45
N PHE A 444 6.68 -24.04 -29.22
CA PHE A 444 5.36 -24.69 -29.10
C PHE A 444 5.41 -26.16 -29.53
N GLU A 445 6.05 -26.49 -30.66
CA GLU A 445 6.24 -27.85 -31.12
C GLU A 445 6.95 -28.70 -30.06
N ARG A 446 8.06 -28.20 -29.48
CA ARG A 446 8.76 -28.88 -28.36
C ARG A 446 7.88 -29.09 -27.15
N LEU A 447 7.01 -28.10 -26.78
CA LEU A 447 6.07 -28.26 -25.69
C LEU A 447 5.07 -29.40 -25.96
N VAL A 448 4.52 -29.47 -27.16
CA VAL A 448 3.58 -30.54 -27.56
C VAL A 448 4.25 -31.90 -27.49
N GLU A 449 5.48 -32.04 -28.02
CA GLU A 449 6.27 -33.27 -27.94
C GLU A 449 6.57 -33.67 -26.49
N ALA A 450 7.04 -32.74 -25.67
CA ALA A 450 7.33 -32.96 -24.26
C ALA A 450 6.06 -33.38 -23.47
N SER A 451 4.93 -32.74 -23.73
CA SER A 451 3.66 -33.09 -23.11
C SER A 451 3.18 -34.50 -23.50
N ALA A 452 3.36 -34.89 -24.77
CA ALA A 452 3.02 -36.24 -25.24
C ALA A 452 3.87 -37.32 -24.57
N GLN A 453 5.15 -37.05 -24.30
CA GLN A 453 6.06 -37.99 -23.62
C GLN A 453 5.78 -38.15 -22.12
N LEU A 454 5.31 -37.08 -21.44
CA LEU A 454 5.10 -37.08 -20.04
C LEU A 454 3.76 -37.74 -19.60
N GLY A 455 2.79 -37.86 -20.51
CA GLY A 455 1.47 -38.40 -20.21
C GLY A 455 0.68 -37.57 -19.15
N ASP A 456 -0.38 -38.14 -18.58
CA ASP A 456 -1.31 -37.45 -17.64
C ASP A 456 -0.82 -37.40 -16.20
N SER A 457 0.48 -37.40 -15.91
CA SER A 457 0.96 -37.39 -14.54
C SER A 457 1.02 -35.95 -13.97
N GLY A 458 0.54 -35.74 -12.73
CA GLY A 458 0.56 -34.44 -12.04
C GLY A 458 1.98 -33.86 -11.79
N SER A 459 3.06 -34.61 -12.10
CA SER A 459 4.45 -34.13 -12.06
C SER A 459 4.83 -33.28 -13.25
N ASN A 460 4.00 -33.23 -14.29
CA ASN A 460 4.28 -32.51 -15.54
C ASN A 460 4.44 -31.00 -15.33
N ALA A 461 3.62 -30.42 -14.44
CA ALA A 461 3.71 -29.00 -14.10
C ALA A 461 5.10 -28.59 -13.59
N TYR A 462 5.69 -29.39 -12.69
CA TYR A 462 7.00 -29.09 -12.14
C TYR A 462 8.11 -29.21 -13.17
N THR A 463 8.06 -30.26 -13.99
CA THR A 463 9.07 -30.52 -15.03
C THR A 463 9.07 -29.44 -16.12
N LEU A 464 7.88 -29.00 -16.55
CA LEU A 464 7.73 -28.00 -17.60
C LEU A 464 7.95 -26.56 -17.12
N ARG A 465 7.89 -26.31 -15.81
CA ARG A 465 8.02 -24.95 -15.25
C ARG A 465 9.33 -24.27 -15.58
N ALA A 466 10.44 -25.00 -15.58
CA ALA A 466 11.78 -24.41 -15.80
C ALA A 466 11.91 -23.81 -17.21
N GLU A 467 11.32 -24.45 -18.22
CA GLU A 467 11.43 -24.04 -19.63
C GLU A 467 10.24 -23.20 -20.09
N TYR A 468 9.03 -23.50 -19.61
CA TYR A 468 7.78 -22.90 -20.12
C TYR A 468 7.05 -22.03 -19.10
N GLY A 469 7.53 -21.90 -17.86
CA GLY A 469 6.84 -21.20 -16.76
C GLY A 469 6.52 -19.73 -17.02
N ASN A 470 7.18 -19.11 -17.99
CA ASN A 470 6.96 -17.73 -18.45
C ASN A 470 6.07 -17.62 -19.69
N THR A 471 5.42 -18.69 -20.13
CA THR A 471 4.55 -18.73 -21.31
C THR A 471 3.08 -18.73 -20.92
N TYR A 472 2.23 -18.27 -21.84
CA TYR A 472 0.79 -18.41 -21.70
C TYR A 472 0.35 -19.87 -21.62
N TRP A 473 0.99 -20.76 -22.36
CA TRP A 473 0.70 -22.20 -22.34
C TRP A 473 0.81 -22.79 -20.95
N TYR A 474 1.91 -22.49 -20.24
CA TYR A 474 2.10 -22.96 -18.88
C TYR A 474 1.03 -22.39 -17.95
N TYR A 475 0.74 -21.08 -18.07
CA TYR A 475 -0.32 -20.44 -17.32
C TYR A 475 -1.68 -21.09 -17.56
N TYR A 476 -2.02 -21.33 -18.82
CA TYR A 476 -3.32 -21.89 -19.19
C TYR A 476 -3.55 -23.28 -18.61
N PHE A 477 -2.57 -24.17 -18.69
CA PHE A 477 -2.73 -25.58 -18.29
C PHE A 477 -2.42 -25.84 -16.81
N PHE A 478 -1.49 -25.13 -16.19
CA PHE A 478 -0.92 -25.48 -14.90
C PHE A 478 -1.11 -24.45 -13.78
N VAL A 479 -1.42 -23.20 -14.09
CA VAL A 479 -1.68 -22.18 -13.07
C VAL A 479 -3.18 -22.17 -12.77
N GLU A 480 -3.56 -22.38 -11.52
CA GLU A 480 -4.94 -22.11 -11.10
C GLU A 480 -5.19 -20.61 -11.19
N GLY A 481 -5.96 -20.17 -12.18
CA GLY A 481 -6.40 -18.78 -12.25
C GLY A 481 -7.27 -18.38 -11.06
N LEU A 482 -7.72 -17.13 -11.03
CA LEU A 482 -8.69 -16.65 -10.04
C LEU A 482 -9.92 -17.58 -10.06
N LYS A 483 -10.18 -18.26 -8.96
CA LYS A 483 -11.38 -19.09 -8.83
C LYS A 483 -12.60 -18.20 -8.81
N THR A 484 -13.46 -18.38 -9.80
CA THR A 484 -14.82 -17.83 -9.86
C THR A 484 -15.73 -18.76 -9.04
N THR A 485 -15.71 -18.67 -7.73
CA THR A 485 -16.70 -19.33 -6.89
C THR A 485 -17.63 -18.33 -6.28
#